data_e72a99ec730f17356312b110a1fce4a9
#
_entry.id   e72a99ec730f17356312b110a1fce4a9
#
_cell.length_a   1.000
_cell.length_b   1.000
_cell.length_c   1.000
_cell.angle_alpha   90.00
_cell.angle_beta   90.00
_cell.angle_gamma   90.00
#
_symmetry.space_group_name_H-M   'P 1'
#
loop_
_entity.id
_entity.type
_entity.pdbx_description
1 polymer ?
#
loop_
_entity_poly.entity_id
_entity_poly.type
_entity_poly.pdbx_seq_one_letter_code
_entity_poly.pdbx_strand_id
1 'polypeptide(L)'
;MNWGNKICLGTAQFGNIYGITNKNKNELDVKEIKKFLILLKKNKIVFIDTALSYKNVDKKLKKTKINLDKFEIITKIPKPKSNEKFYKKKILKKILQSKRTLKIKSFHSILIHNCQDLNTKQAKLIRNTLIELKDKKLTKKIGLSVYNTKDLNFMFKFFIPDLIQVPHNVFDTRFMQGKILNKIFKYNIELHVRSVFLQGLLLIDIKNMNLKFNKWKKLFEKWDLYCKKNKTSKLEATINLAMRNKKIKKIVVGFSNIDEFIEFLKIRAKNKLTVPKFLTDNKKNIDKLINPYHWKT
;
A
#
# COMPACT_ATOMS: atom_id res chain seq x y z
N MET A 1 -11.10 5.05 17.66
CA MET A 1 -11.20 4.72 16.23
C MET A 1 -11.26 3.21 16.07
N ASN A 2 -12.10 2.68 15.19
CA ASN A 2 -12.10 1.23 14.93
C ASN A 2 -11.03 0.92 13.87
N TRP A 3 -9.79 0.75 14.32
CA TRP A 3 -8.62 0.47 13.47
C TRP A 3 -8.76 -0.84 12.69
N GLY A 4 -9.39 -1.86 13.30
CA GLY A 4 -9.51 -3.20 12.71
C GLY A 4 -10.15 -3.22 11.33
N ASN A 5 -11.10 -2.33 11.09
CA ASN A 5 -11.84 -2.31 9.83
C ASN A 5 -11.19 -1.50 8.69
N LYS A 6 -10.19 -0.66 8.98
CA LYS A 6 -9.59 0.24 7.98
C LYS A 6 -8.11 0.00 7.75
N ILE A 7 -7.38 -0.50 8.74
CA ILE A 7 -5.93 -0.63 8.65
C ILE A 7 -5.52 -1.99 8.10
N CYS A 8 -4.50 -1.96 7.25
CA CYS A 8 -3.80 -3.12 6.71
C CYS A 8 -2.30 -2.92 6.95
N LEU A 9 -1.65 -3.84 7.67
CA LEU A 9 -0.22 -3.76 7.91
C LEU A 9 0.56 -4.09 6.63
N GLY A 10 1.33 -3.11 6.13
CA GLY A 10 2.29 -3.31 5.05
C GLY A 10 3.60 -3.91 5.57
N THR A 11 4.09 -4.96 4.92
CA THR A 11 5.28 -5.71 5.36
C THR A 11 6.54 -5.43 4.55
N ALA A 12 6.57 -4.37 3.74
CA ALA A 12 7.74 -4.03 2.92
C ALA A 12 9.01 -3.86 3.76
N GLN A 13 8.90 -3.26 4.96
CA GLN A 13 10.00 -3.06 5.90
C GLN A 13 10.49 -4.36 6.58
N PHE A 14 9.69 -5.43 6.55
CA PHE A 14 10.09 -6.71 7.15
C PHE A 14 11.19 -7.42 6.35
N GLY A 15 11.31 -7.14 5.07
CA GLY A 15 12.28 -7.78 4.18
C GLY A 15 13.21 -6.83 3.44
N ASN A 16 13.05 -5.53 3.61
CA ASN A 16 13.88 -4.52 2.94
C ASN A 16 14.00 -3.28 3.82
N ILE A 17 15.10 -2.56 3.68
CA ILE A 17 15.21 -1.19 4.18
C ILE A 17 14.37 -0.33 3.25
N TYR A 18 13.16 0.02 3.69
CA TYR A 18 12.19 0.74 2.89
C TYR A 18 11.80 2.06 3.54
N GLY A 19 11.65 3.11 2.73
CA GLY A 19 11.32 4.46 3.17
C GLY A 19 12.53 5.39 3.13
N ILE A 20 12.35 6.57 2.52
CA ILE A 20 13.44 7.54 2.32
C ILE A 20 13.87 8.21 3.62
N THR A 21 13.00 8.18 4.62
CA THR A 21 13.23 8.74 5.97
C THR A 21 13.61 7.66 6.98
N ASN A 22 13.67 6.40 6.56
CA ASN A 22 14.03 5.31 7.46
C ASN A 22 15.51 5.43 7.87
N LYS A 23 15.74 5.74 9.13
CA LYS A 23 17.07 5.81 9.75
C LYS A 23 17.62 4.45 10.16
N ASN A 24 16.77 3.42 10.25
CA ASN A 24 17.19 2.07 10.60
C ASN A 24 17.92 1.43 9.43
N LYS A 25 19.18 1.08 9.64
CA LYS A 25 20.02 0.41 8.64
C LYS A 25 19.73 -1.10 8.56
N ASN A 26 18.98 -1.65 9.51
CA ASN A 26 18.70 -3.08 9.64
C ASN A 26 17.26 -3.41 9.29
N GLU A 27 17.05 -4.59 8.72
CA GLU A 27 15.72 -5.18 8.57
C GLU A 27 15.16 -5.57 9.93
N LEU A 28 13.84 -5.49 10.10
CA LEU A 28 13.16 -5.96 11.32
C LEU A 28 13.46 -7.45 11.57
N ASP A 29 13.77 -7.76 12.80
CA ASP A 29 14.02 -9.14 13.23
C ASP A 29 12.70 -9.89 13.49
N VAL A 30 12.80 -11.20 13.75
CA VAL A 30 11.62 -12.05 13.97
C VAL A 30 10.92 -11.71 15.29
N LYS A 31 11.66 -11.26 16.32
CA LYS A 31 11.09 -10.88 17.63
C LYS A 31 10.25 -9.62 17.50
N GLU A 32 10.75 -8.62 16.78
CA GLU A 32 10.01 -7.39 16.49
C GLU A 32 8.76 -7.68 15.64
N ILE A 33 8.89 -8.46 14.56
CA ILE A 33 7.74 -8.86 13.73
C ILE A 33 6.67 -9.59 14.57
N LYS A 34 7.08 -10.43 15.52
CA LYS A 34 6.14 -11.09 16.46
C LYS A 34 5.37 -10.07 17.30
N LYS A 35 6.03 -9.02 17.79
CA LYS A 35 5.37 -7.93 18.55
C LYS A 35 4.31 -7.23 17.67
N PHE A 36 4.61 -6.93 16.41
CA PHE A 36 3.61 -6.37 15.47
C PHE A 36 2.38 -7.27 15.38
N LEU A 37 2.55 -8.57 15.14
CA LEU A 37 1.43 -9.51 14.98
C LEU A 37 0.59 -9.64 16.25
N ILE A 38 1.21 -9.58 17.43
CA ILE A 38 0.50 -9.58 18.72
C ILE A 38 -0.35 -8.30 18.86
N LEU A 39 0.23 -7.13 18.57
CA LEU A 39 -0.48 -5.85 18.64
C LEU A 39 -1.60 -5.75 17.59
N LEU A 40 -1.42 -6.31 16.38
CA LEU A 40 -2.49 -6.42 15.39
C LEU A 40 -3.69 -7.16 15.96
N LYS A 41 -3.47 -8.33 16.56
CA LYS A 41 -4.54 -9.13 17.20
C LYS A 41 -5.24 -8.36 18.32
N LYS A 42 -4.46 -7.74 19.23
CA LYS A 42 -4.99 -6.95 20.35
C LYS A 42 -5.90 -5.81 19.86
N ASN A 43 -5.56 -5.20 18.74
CA ASN A 43 -6.30 -4.07 18.15
C ASN A 43 -7.31 -4.51 17.06
N LYS A 44 -7.58 -5.82 16.92
CA LYS A 44 -8.52 -6.39 15.93
C LYS A 44 -8.19 -6.00 14.47
N ILE A 45 -6.91 -5.74 14.18
CA ILE A 45 -6.41 -5.47 12.82
C ILE A 45 -6.05 -6.82 12.20
N VAL A 46 -6.81 -7.26 11.21
CA VAL A 46 -6.67 -8.60 10.64
C VAL A 46 -6.02 -8.61 9.25
N PHE A 47 -5.82 -7.45 8.63
CA PHE A 47 -5.26 -7.37 7.27
C PHE A 47 -3.75 -7.19 7.27
N ILE A 48 -3.06 -8.01 6.47
CA ILE A 48 -1.60 -7.94 6.22
C ILE A 48 -1.37 -7.87 4.72
N ASP A 49 -0.61 -6.88 4.27
CA ASP A 49 -0.20 -6.68 2.89
C ASP A 49 1.27 -7.06 2.70
N THR A 50 1.52 -8.03 1.82
CA THR A 50 2.86 -8.51 1.46
C THR A 50 3.05 -8.58 -0.05
N ALA A 51 4.16 -9.12 -0.52
CA ALA A 51 4.42 -9.40 -1.93
C ALA A 51 5.44 -10.53 -2.08
N LEU A 52 5.33 -11.33 -3.14
CA LEU A 52 6.31 -12.37 -3.47
C LEU A 52 7.72 -11.82 -3.72
N SER A 53 7.84 -10.52 -4.01
CA SER A 53 9.11 -9.83 -4.22
C SER A 53 9.77 -9.34 -2.92
N TYR A 54 9.07 -9.36 -1.78
CA TYR A 54 9.64 -8.94 -0.51
C TYR A 54 10.55 -10.03 0.05
N LYS A 55 11.83 -9.70 0.18
CA LYS A 55 12.88 -10.66 0.55
C LYS A 55 12.60 -11.29 1.92
N ASN A 56 12.51 -12.62 1.96
CA ASN A 56 12.37 -13.41 3.19
C ASN A 56 11.17 -13.12 4.09
N VAL A 57 10.21 -12.28 3.69
CA VAL A 57 9.08 -11.88 4.55
C VAL A 57 8.25 -13.10 4.97
N ASP A 58 7.88 -13.98 4.04
CA ASP A 58 7.10 -15.19 4.37
C ASP A 58 7.83 -16.09 5.38
N LYS A 59 9.16 -16.23 5.23
CA LYS A 59 9.99 -17.01 6.16
C LYS A 59 10.04 -16.35 7.54
N LYS A 60 10.20 -15.02 7.62
CA LYS A 60 10.21 -14.28 8.89
C LYS A 60 8.84 -14.38 9.58
N LEU A 61 7.74 -14.19 8.86
CA LEU A 61 6.39 -14.36 9.39
C LEU A 61 6.17 -15.77 9.96
N LYS A 62 6.57 -16.83 9.21
CA LYS A 62 6.50 -18.22 9.70
C LYS A 62 7.29 -18.41 11.00
N LYS A 63 8.52 -17.85 11.09
CA LYS A 63 9.37 -17.98 12.28
C LYS A 63 8.80 -17.34 13.53
N THR A 64 7.83 -16.42 13.42
CA THR A 64 7.13 -15.85 14.59
C THR A 64 6.29 -16.87 15.35
N LYS A 65 5.96 -18.03 14.74
CA LYS A 65 5.06 -19.07 15.26
C LYS A 65 3.64 -18.57 15.56
N ILE A 66 3.25 -17.40 15.07
CA ILE A 66 1.88 -16.89 15.17
C ILE A 66 1.00 -17.58 14.11
N ASN A 67 -0.22 -17.98 14.48
CA ASN A 67 -1.18 -18.52 13.51
C ASN A 67 -1.63 -17.43 12.53
N LEU A 68 -1.11 -17.50 11.28
CA LEU A 68 -1.36 -16.52 10.23
C LEU A 68 -2.68 -16.78 9.50
N ASP A 69 -3.30 -17.95 9.63
CA ASP A 69 -4.63 -18.24 9.07
C ASP A 69 -5.76 -17.41 9.72
N LYS A 70 -5.45 -16.75 10.84
CA LYS A 70 -6.34 -15.77 11.48
C LYS A 70 -6.26 -14.37 10.87
N PHE A 71 -5.40 -14.16 9.85
CA PHE A 71 -5.24 -12.89 9.16
C PHE A 71 -5.70 -13.01 7.69
N GLU A 72 -6.23 -11.93 7.18
CA GLU A 72 -6.57 -11.74 5.77
C GLU A 72 -5.32 -11.25 5.02
N ILE A 73 -4.60 -12.17 4.39
CA ILE A 73 -3.30 -11.86 3.75
C ILE A 73 -3.52 -11.47 2.29
N ILE A 74 -3.01 -10.29 1.93
CA ILE A 74 -2.92 -9.79 0.56
C ILE A 74 -1.49 -10.01 0.08
N THR A 75 -1.30 -10.64 -1.07
CA THR A 75 0.01 -10.75 -1.69
C THR A 75 0.03 -10.20 -3.11
N LYS A 76 1.22 -10.00 -3.66
CA LYS A 76 1.40 -9.44 -5.00
C LYS A 76 2.34 -10.30 -5.83
N ILE A 77 1.99 -10.51 -7.09
CA ILE A 77 2.81 -11.17 -8.09
C ILE A 77 3.56 -10.14 -8.95
N PRO A 78 4.80 -10.40 -9.37
CA PRO A 78 5.53 -9.51 -10.26
C PRO A 78 4.89 -9.47 -11.65
N LYS A 79 5.11 -8.38 -12.40
CA LYS A 79 4.74 -8.35 -13.81
C LYS A 79 5.60 -9.33 -14.64
N PRO A 80 5.05 -9.95 -15.71
CA PRO A 80 5.84 -10.81 -16.59
C PRO A 80 6.89 -9.99 -17.34
N LYS A 81 8.04 -10.59 -17.63
CA LYS A 81 9.00 -10.05 -18.61
C LYS A 81 8.41 -10.16 -20.02
N SER A 82 8.92 -9.40 -20.97
CA SER A 82 8.35 -9.30 -22.33
C SER A 82 8.13 -10.66 -23.02
N ASN A 83 9.01 -11.64 -22.80
CA ASN A 83 8.96 -12.97 -23.44
C ASN A 83 8.99 -14.12 -22.42
N GLU A 84 8.35 -13.96 -21.26
CA GLU A 84 8.38 -14.98 -20.20
C GLU A 84 7.41 -16.14 -20.49
N LYS A 85 7.89 -17.17 -21.22
CA LYS A 85 7.10 -18.35 -21.66
C LYS A 85 6.45 -19.11 -20.50
N PHE A 86 7.11 -19.22 -19.36
CA PHE A 86 6.66 -20.02 -18.21
C PHE A 86 6.11 -19.20 -17.04
N TYR A 87 5.74 -17.94 -17.27
CA TYR A 87 5.28 -17.03 -16.24
C TYR A 87 4.19 -17.64 -15.35
N LYS A 88 3.12 -18.15 -15.94
CA LYS A 88 1.97 -18.72 -15.25
C LYS A 88 2.38 -19.88 -14.32
N LYS A 89 3.13 -20.87 -14.85
CA LYS A 89 3.65 -22.02 -14.08
C LYS A 89 4.52 -21.58 -12.91
N LYS A 90 5.41 -20.60 -13.15
CA LYS A 90 6.31 -20.03 -12.15
C LYS A 90 5.53 -19.30 -11.04
N ILE A 91 4.52 -18.49 -11.39
CA ILE A 91 3.70 -17.78 -10.41
C ILE A 91 2.90 -18.77 -9.57
N LEU A 92 2.26 -19.76 -10.19
CA LEU A 92 1.52 -20.80 -9.47
C LEU A 92 2.42 -21.53 -8.45
N LYS A 93 3.63 -21.96 -8.86
CA LYS A 93 4.61 -22.56 -7.95
C LYS A 93 4.94 -21.68 -6.77
N LYS A 94 5.22 -20.37 -7.01
CA LYS A 94 5.55 -19.40 -5.95
C LYS A 94 4.39 -19.14 -5.00
N ILE A 95 3.16 -19.01 -5.51
CA ILE A 95 1.95 -18.83 -4.67
C ILE A 95 1.71 -20.04 -3.79
N LEU A 96 1.81 -21.25 -4.34
CA LEU A 96 1.69 -22.48 -3.56
C LEU A 96 2.78 -22.59 -2.47
N GLN A 97 4.02 -22.23 -2.80
CA GLN A 97 5.12 -22.19 -1.83
C GLN A 97 4.87 -21.18 -0.72
N SER A 98 4.45 -19.95 -1.06
CA SER A 98 4.13 -18.90 -0.10
C SER A 98 2.99 -19.33 0.82
N LYS A 99 1.90 -19.87 0.25
CA LYS A 99 0.75 -20.42 1.00
C LYS A 99 1.17 -21.48 2.02
N ARG A 100 2.00 -22.45 1.59
CA ARG A 100 2.53 -23.51 2.48
C ARG A 100 3.44 -22.92 3.57
N THR A 101 4.30 -21.95 3.21
CA THR A 101 5.21 -21.30 4.17
C THR A 101 4.44 -20.56 5.23
N LEU A 102 3.42 -19.80 4.87
CA LEU A 102 2.57 -19.05 5.78
C LEU A 102 1.55 -19.90 6.53
N LYS A 103 1.36 -21.16 6.12
CA LYS A 103 0.35 -22.10 6.68
C LYS A 103 -1.06 -21.50 6.66
N ILE A 104 -1.47 -20.89 5.55
CA ILE A 104 -2.79 -20.31 5.36
C ILE A 104 -3.64 -21.15 4.40
N LYS A 105 -4.97 -21.09 4.56
CA LYS A 105 -5.93 -21.81 3.67
C LYS A 105 -5.98 -21.20 2.28
N SER A 106 -6.04 -19.86 2.21
CA SER A 106 -6.02 -19.10 0.95
C SER A 106 -5.59 -17.66 1.23
N PHE A 107 -5.15 -16.93 0.21
CA PHE A 107 -4.97 -15.48 0.31
C PHE A 107 -6.33 -14.77 0.29
N HIS A 108 -6.44 -13.63 0.98
CA HIS A 108 -7.59 -12.74 0.79
C HIS A 108 -7.60 -12.21 -0.64
N SER A 109 -6.47 -11.69 -1.09
CA SER A 109 -6.34 -11.24 -2.48
C SER A 109 -4.93 -11.41 -3.03
N ILE A 110 -4.85 -11.65 -4.33
CA ILE A 110 -3.60 -11.67 -5.10
C ILE A 110 -3.67 -10.55 -6.14
N LEU A 111 -2.70 -9.63 -6.08
CA LEU A 111 -2.64 -8.48 -6.96
C LEU A 111 -1.45 -8.58 -7.90
N ILE A 112 -1.53 -8.01 -9.09
CA ILE A 112 -0.32 -7.64 -9.83
C ILE A 112 0.38 -6.49 -9.10
N HIS A 113 1.70 -6.58 -8.89
CA HIS A 113 2.43 -5.61 -8.07
C HIS A 113 2.63 -4.26 -8.76
N ASN A 114 2.76 -4.26 -10.08
CA ASN A 114 2.94 -3.07 -10.89
C ASN A 114 2.37 -3.29 -12.29
N CYS A 115 1.50 -2.39 -12.71
CA CYS A 115 0.88 -2.41 -14.04
C CYS A 115 1.52 -1.43 -15.03
N GLN A 116 2.64 -0.80 -14.65
CA GLN A 116 3.30 0.20 -15.48
C GLN A 116 3.90 -0.42 -16.75
N ASP A 117 3.68 0.25 -17.89
CA ASP A 117 4.25 -0.09 -19.19
C ASP A 117 3.96 -1.54 -19.64
N LEU A 118 2.77 -2.04 -19.34
CA LEU A 118 2.32 -3.34 -19.83
C LEU A 118 1.83 -3.24 -21.27
N ASN A 119 2.24 -4.20 -22.09
CA ASN A 119 1.64 -4.41 -23.40
C ASN A 119 0.42 -5.36 -23.33
N THR A 120 -0.32 -5.46 -24.43
CA THR A 120 -1.53 -6.28 -24.55
C THR A 120 -1.28 -7.76 -24.21
N LYS A 121 -0.16 -8.34 -24.68
CA LYS A 121 0.21 -9.75 -24.41
C LYS A 121 0.44 -9.99 -22.93
N GLN A 122 1.16 -9.09 -22.26
CA GLN A 122 1.40 -9.15 -20.82
C GLN A 122 0.11 -8.98 -20.03
N ALA A 123 -0.77 -8.04 -20.42
CA ALA A 123 -2.06 -7.81 -19.74
C ALA A 123 -2.97 -9.04 -19.83
N LYS A 124 -3.08 -9.68 -21.00
CA LYS A 124 -3.83 -10.94 -21.17
C LYS A 124 -3.24 -12.07 -20.33
N LEU A 125 -1.91 -12.20 -20.29
CA LEU A 125 -1.22 -13.23 -19.49
C LEU A 125 -1.46 -13.03 -17.99
N ILE A 126 -1.39 -11.79 -17.49
CA ILE A 126 -1.70 -11.44 -16.10
C ILE A 126 -3.15 -11.80 -15.77
N ARG A 127 -4.12 -11.34 -16.59
CA ARG A 127 -5.53 -11.65 -16.42
C ARG A 127 -5.74 -13.15 -16.27
N ASN A 128 -5.26 -13.95 -17.24
CA ASN A 128 -5.44 -15.39 -17.25
C ASN A 128 -4.77 -16.07 -16.05
N THR A 129 -3.61 -15.56 -15.60
CA THR A 129 -2.94 -16.08 -14.40
C THR A 129 -3.74 -15.78 -13.14
N LEU A 130 -4.25 -14.56 -12.97
CA LEU A 130 -5.04 -14.17 -11.80
C LEU A 130 -6.36 -14.95 -11.72
N ILE A 131 -7.06 -15.11 -12.86
CA ILE A 131 -8.29 -15.90 -12.95
C ILE A 131 -8.02 -17.34 -12.51
N GLU A 132 -6.98 -18.00 -13.07
CA GLU A 132 -6.65 -19.37 -12.67
C GLU A 132 -6.33 -19.52 -11.18
N LEU A 133 -5.63 -18.54 -10.57
CA LEU A 133 -5.37 -18.57 -9.14
C LEU A 133 -6.67 -18.48 -8.31
N LYS A 134 -7.68 -17.74 -8.80
CA LYS A 134 -9.00 -17.61 -8.18
C LYS A 134 -9.81 -18.90 -8.36
N ASP A 135 -9.85 -19.46 -9.57
CA ASP A 135 -10.55 -20.73 -9.89
C ASP A 135 -10.01 -21.91 -9.07
N LYS A 136 -8.69 -21.95 -8.86
CA LYS A 136 -8.03 -22.93 -7.97
C LYS A 136 -8.22 -22.63 -6.47
N LYS A 137 -9.06 -21.65 -6.10
CA LYS A 137 -9.36 -21.25 -4.71
C LYS A 137 -8.10 -20.91 -3.90
N LEU A 138 -7.03 -20.46 -4.57
CA LEU A 138 -5.81 -19.99 -3.91
C LEU A 138 -5.96 -18.57 -3.37
N THR A 139 -6.95 -17.83 -3.87
CA THR A 139 -7.32 -16.50 -3.41
C THR A 139 -8.83 -16.27 -3.50
N LYS A 140 -9.36 -15.44 -2.59
CA LYS A 140 -10.78 -15.01 -2.63
C LYS A 140 -11.01 -13.92 -3.69
N LYS A 141 -10.03 -13.01 -3.88
CA LYS A 141 -10.09 -11.84 -4.77
C LYS A 141 -8.85 -11.70 -5.63
N ILE A 142 -9.01 -11.14 -6.81
CA ILE A 142 -7.90 -10.78 -7.70
C ILE A 142 -7.88 -9.29 -7.97
N GLY A 143 -6.71 -8.72 -8.19
CA GLY A 143 -6.65 -7.29 -8.31
C GLY A 143 -5.36 -6.71 -8.88
N LEU A 144 -5.28 -5.39 -8.79
CA LEU A 144 -4.22 -4.57 -9.37
C LEU A 144 -3.63 -3.62 -8.33
N SER A 145 -2.29 -3.52 -8.30
CA SER A 145 -1.61 -2.39 -7.67
C SER A 145 -1.09 -1.47 -8.78
N VAL A 146 -1.55 -0.24 -8.81
CA VAL A 146 -1.25 0.73 -9.86
C VAL A 146 -0.62 2.01 -9.30
N TYR A 147 0.15 2.71 -10.13
CA TYR A 147 0.77 3.99 -9.78
C TYR A 147 0.10 5.19 -10.45
N ASN A 148 -0.58 4.98 -11.56
CA ASN A 148 -1.26 6.03 -12.28
C ASN A 148 -2.59 5.55 -12.89
N THR A 149 -3.41 6.50 -13.29
CA THR A 149 -4.74 6.23 -13.83
C THR A 149 -4.71 5.68 -15.26
N LYS A 150 -3.63 5.91 -16.02
CA LYS A 150 -3.46 5.37 -17.39
C LYS A 150 -3.34 3.85 -17.35
N ASP A 151 -2.49 3.33 -16.45
CA ASP A 151 -2.30 1.88 -16.28
C ASP A 151 -3.59 1.20 -15.84
N LEU A 152 -4.35 1.82 -14.94
CA LEU A 152 -5.64 1.27 -14.51
C LEU A 152 -6.65 1.24 -15.66
N ASN A 153 -6.77 2.33 -16.44
CA ASN A 153 -7.64 2.36 -17.61
C ASN A 153 -7.22 1.35 -18.69
N PHE A 154 -5.92 1.13 -18.86
CA PHE A 154 -5.41 0.12 -19.77
C PHE A 154 -5.85 -1.28 -19.32
N MET A 155 -5.66 -1.64 -18.03
CA MET A 155 -6.03 -2.94 -17.51
C MET A 155 -7.54 -3.19 -17.51
N PHE A 156 -8.37 -2.17 -17.35
CA PHE A 156 -9.84 -2.28 -17.47
C PHE A 156 -10.33 -2.73 -18.84
N LYS A 157 -9.51 -2.65 -19.90
CA LYS A 157 -9.82 -3.22 -21.20
C LYS A 157 -9.78 -4.75 -21.21
N PHE A 158 -9.13 -5.37 -20.23
CA PHE A 158 -8.92 -6.82 -20.18
C PHE A 158 -9.77 -7.51 -19.13
N PHE A 159 -9.95 -6.91 -17.96
CA PHE A 159 -10.85 -7.42 -16.92
C PHE A 159 -11.16 -6.37 -15.86
N ILE A 160 -12.24 -6.57 -15.13
CA ILE A 160 -12.60 -5.78 -13.96
C ILE A 160 -12.07 -6.51 -12.72
N PRO A 161 -11.14 -5.92 -11.96
CA PRO A 161 -10.62 -6.55 -10.75
C PRO A 161 -11.62 -6.47 -9.59
N ASP A 162 -11.53 -7.42 -8.65
CA ASP A 162 -12.30 -7.36 -7.39
C ASP A 162 -11.76 -6.26 -6.46
N LEU A 163 -10.44 -5.96 -6.57
CA LEU A 163 -9.74 -5.04 -5.71
C LEU A 163 -8.66 -4.25 -6.46
N ILE A 164 -8.52 -2.96 -6.15
CA ILE A 164 -7.39 -2.15 -6.57
C ILE A 164 -6.66 -1.53 -5.38
N GLN A 165 -5.33 -1.46 -5.49
CA GLN A 165 -4.48 -0.79 -4.52
C GLN A 165 -3.76 0.38 -5.20
N VAL A 166 -4.03 1.61 -4.73
CA VAL A 166 -3.57 2.85 -5.36
C VAL A 166 -2.79 3.72 -4.36
N PRO A 167 -1.86 4.59 -4.83
CA PRO A 167 -1.28 5.61 -3.97
C PRO A 167 -2.35 6.65 -3.59
N HIS A 168 -2.32 7.07 -2.33
CA HIS A 168 -3.14 8.16 -1.84
C HIS A 168 -2.49 8.81 -0.61
N ASN A 169 -2.36 10.12 -0.63
CA ASN A 169 -1.91 10.91 0.50
C ASN A 169 -2.37 12.37 0.31
N VAL A 170 -1.98 13.25 1.20
CA VAL A 170 -2.38 14.67 1.14
C VAL A 170 -1.96 15.37 -0.15
N PHE A 171 -0.92 14.91 -0.83
CA PHE A 171 -0.46 15.45 -2.11
C PHE A 171 -0.92 14.62 -3.32
N ASP A 172 -1.46 13.43 -3.13
CA ASP A 172 -1.89 12.53 -4.20
C ASP A 172 -3.35 12.10 -4.04
N THR A 173 -4.24 12.79 -4.74
CA THR A 173 -5.68 12.51 -4.73
C THR A 173 -6.20 12.03 -6.08
N ARG A 174 -5.31 11.67 -7.03
CA ARG A 174 -5.65 11.36 -8.44
C ARG A 174 -6.68 10.26 -8.60
N PHE A 175 -6.73 9.30 -7.69
CA PHE A 175 -7.70 8.19 -7.72
C PHE A 175 -8.98 8.48 -6.94
N MET A 176 -9.06 9.61 -6.24
CA MET A 176 -10.20 9.97 -5.38
C MET A 176 -11.19 10.90 -6.06
N GLN A 177 -11.09 11.12 -7.37
CA GLN A 177 -11.90 12.06 -8.09
C GLN A 177 -12.14 11.66 -9.56
N GLY A 178 -13.14 12.28 -10.19
CA GLY A 178 -13.41 12.19 -11.63
C GLY A 178 -13.84 10.80 -12.11
N LYS A 179 -13.70 10.59 -13.42
CA LYS A 179 -14.19 9.40 -14.14
C LYS A 179 -13.64 8.08 -13.58
N ILE A 180 -12.41 8.07 -13.03
CA ILE A 180 -11.80 6.86 -12.50
C ILE A 180 -12.51 6.38 -11.23
N LEU A 181 -12.81 7.31 -10.33
CA LEU A 181 -13.54 7.01 -9.10
C LEU A 181 -14.95 6.49 -9.40
N ASN A 182 -15.63 7.10 -10.38
CA ASN A 182 -16.96 6.66 -10.81
C ASN A 182 -16.93 5.22 -11.36
N LYS A 183 -15.88 4.85 -12.13
CA LYS A 183 -15.71 3.47 -12.60
C LYS A 183 -15.51 2.49 -11.45
N ILE A 184 -14.67 2.85 -10.46
CA ILE A 184 -14.43 2.03 -9.27
C ILE A 184 -15.75 1.69 -8.56
N PHE A 185 -16.67 2.69 -8.45
CA PHE A 185 -17.97 2.46 -7.85
C PHE A 185 -18.93 1.67 -8.73
N LYS A 186 -19.01 2.04 -10.01
CA LYS A 186 -19.88 1.36 -10.98
C LYS A 186 -19.65 -0.15 -10.97
N TYR A 187 -18.41 -0.57 -10.85
CA TYR A 187 -18.02 -1.98 -10.85
C TYR A 187 -17.85 -2.58 -9.45
N ASN A 188 -18.23 -1.86 -8.39
CA ASN A 188 -18.11 -2.30 -7.00
C ASN A 188 -16.70 -2.82 -6.64
N ILE A 189 -15.67 -2.14 -7.15
CA ILE A 189 -14.27 -2.52 -6.92
C ILE A 189 -13.86 -2.07 -5.52
N GLU A 190 -13.25 -2.98 -4.76
CA GLU A 190 -12.72 -2.65 -3.44
C GLU A 190 -11.48 -1.76 -3.56
N LEU A 191 -11.51 -0.59 -2.90
CA LEU A 191 -10.44 0.40 -2.97
C LEU A 191 -9.54 0.34 -1.74
N HIS A 192 -8.29 -0.06 -1.92
CA HIS A 192 -7.23 0.04 -0.94
C HIS A 192 -6.28 1.18 -1.29
N VAL A 193 -5.79 1.89 -0.28
CA VAL A 193 -4.79 2.94 -0.50
C VAL A 193 -3.48 2.61 0.19
N ARG A 194 -2.38 3.01 -0.41
CA ARG A 194 -1.01 2.91 0.11
C ARG A 194 -0.28 4.23 -0.01
N SER A 195 0.97 4.29 0.46
CA SER A 195 1.83 5.48 0.38
C SER A 195 1.26 6.72 1.11
N VAL A 196 0.44 6.50 2.14
CA VAL A 196 -0.22 7.58 2.88
C VAL A 196 0.78 8.53 3.53
N PHE A 197 1.95 8.06 3.92
CA PHE A 197 3.04 8.86 4.48
C PHE A 197 4.07 9.34 3.44
N LEU A 198 3.87 9.02 2.14
CA LEU A 198 4.82 9.31 1.06
C LEU A 198 6.25 8.86 1.42
N GLN A 199 6.39 7.57 1.82
CA GLN A 199 7.63 6.97 2.33
C GLN A 199 8.24 7.70 3.55
N GLY A 200 7.42 8.31 4.39
CA GLY A 200 7.82 9.07 5.57
C GLY A 200 8.00 10.57 5.32
N LEU A 201 8.09 11.00 4.06
CA LEU A 201 8.38 12.40 3.70
C LEU A 201 7.33 13.38 4.24
N LEU A 202 6.08 12.97 4.42
CA LEU A 202 5.02 13.78 5.01
C LEU A 202 5.13 13.95 6.53
N LEU A 203 5.97 13.19 7.19
CA LEU A 203 6.10 13.16 8.65
C LEU A 203 7.33 13.92 9.17
N ILE A 204 8.34 14.12 8.30
CA ILE A 204 9.61 14.76 8.71
C ILE A 204 9.45 16.26 8.92
N ASP A 205 10.35 16.83 9.73
CA ASP A 205 10.54 18.28 9.79
C ASP A 205 11.24 18.78 8.53
N ILE A 206 10.85 19.96 8.07
CA ILE A 206 11.40 20.55 6.83
C ILE A 206 12.92 20.73 6.91
N LYS A 207 13.44 21.07 8.09
CA LYS A 207 14.89 21.19 8.33
C LYS A 207 15.67 19.90 8.07
N ASN A 208 15.01 18.74 8.18
CA ASN A 208 15.58 17.42 7.96
C ASN A 208 15.28 16.89 6.54
N MET A 209 14.67 17.69 5.69
CA MET A 209 14.29 17.28 4.34
C MET A 209 15.52 17.21 3.44
N ASN A 210 15.66 16.11 2.69
CA ASN A 210 16.74 15.95 1.72
C ASN A 210 16.67 17.03 0.63
N LEU A 211 17.82 17.61 0.24
CA LEU A 211 17.95 18.70 -0.72
C LEU A 211 17.25 18.44 -2.07
N LYS A 212 17.18 17.18 -2.51
CA LYS A 212 16.48 16.82 -3.75
C LYS A 212 14.98 17.17 -3.75
N PHE A 213 14.38 17.41 -2.59
CA PHE A 213 13.00 17.83 -2.44
C PHE A 213 12.81 19.34 -2.28
N ASN A 214 13.89 20.13 -2.28
CA ASN A 214 13.84 21.59 -2.06
C ASN A 214 12.89 22.33 -3.02
N LYS A 215 12.77 21.86 -4.26
CA LYS A 215 11.82 22.45 -5.22
C LYS A 215 10.35 22.38 -4.77
N TRP A 216 10.01 21.53 -3.81
CA TRP A 216 8.67 21.44 -3.22
C TRP A 216 8.61 21.96 -1.78
N LYS A 217 9.69 22.60 -1.26
CA LYS A 217 9.77 23.10 0.10
C LYS A 217 8.56 23.94 0.50
N LYS A 218 8.13 24.88 -0.35
CA LYS A 218 6.92 25.70 -0.12
C LYS A 218 5.64 24.87 0.07
N LEU A 219 5.53 23.69 -0.56
CA LEU A 219 4.38 22.81 -0.38
C LEU A 219 4.42 22.14 1.00
N PHE A 220 5.61 21.72 1.46
CA PHE A 220 5.78 21.16 2.81
C PHE A 220 5.59 22.22 3.89
N GLU A 221 6.00 23.46 3.67
CA GLU A 221 5.73 24.59 4.58
C GLU A 221 4.22 24.83 4.74
N LYS A 222 3.46 24.80 3.65
CA LYS A 222 1.99 24.89 3.70
C LYS A 222 1.39 23.70 4.47
N TRP A 223 1.96 22.51 4.33
CA TRP A 223 1.53 21.32 5.08
C TRP A 223 1.81 21.47 6.58
N ASP A 224 2.98 21.95 6.97
CA ASP A 224 3.31 22.24 8.38
C ASP A 224 2.37 23.29 8.97
N LEU A 225 2.12 24.36 8.23
CA LEU A 225 1.21 25.44 8.64
C LEU A 225 -0.22 24.91 8.86
N TYR A 226 -0.69 24.04 7.94
CA TYR A 226 -1.98 23.39 8.08
C TYR A 226 -2.06 22.54 9.35
N CYS A 227 -1.05 21.72 9.63
CA CYS A 227 -1.01 20.91 10.85
C CYS A 227 -1.00 21.78 12.12
N LYS A 228 -0.19 22.83 12.16
CA LYS A 228 -0.14 23.79 13.29
C LYS A 228 -1.50 24.46 13.51
N LYS A 229 -2.10 25.01 12.45
CA LYS A 229 -3.41 25.69 12.51
C LYS A 229 -4.53 24.77 13.05
N ASN A 230 -4.48 23.48 12.73
CA ASN A 230 -5.45 22.50 13.18
C ASN A 230 -5.06 21.80 14.50
N LYS A 231 -3.99 22.26 15.18
CA LYS A 231 -3.49 21.68 16.43
C LYS A 231 -3.38 20.15 16.37
N THR A 232 -2.70 19.65 15.33
CA THR A 232 -2.56 18.22 15.05
C THR A 232 -1.14 17.89 14.60
N SER A 233 -0.66 16.68 14.94
CA SER A 233 0.60 16.18 14.38
C SER A 233 0.44 15.83 12.89
N LYS A 234 1.54 15.78 12.14
CA LYS A 234 1.54 15.34 10.74
C LYS A 234 1.01 13.91 10.60
N LEU A 235 1.38 13.05 11.53
CA LEU A 235 0.92 11.65 11.59
C LEU A 235 -0.61 11.58 11.75
N GLU A 236 -1.14 12.28 12.75
CA GLU A 236 -2.59 12.34 12.98
C GLU A 236 -3.35 12.95 11.79
N ALA A 237 -2.85 14.07 11.26
CA ALA A 237 -3.49 14.75 10.12
C ALA A 237 -3.55 13.83 8.89
N THR A 238 -2.43 13.21 8.53
CA THR A 238 -2.34 12.31 7.36
C THR A 238 -3.33 11.14 7.48
N ILE A 239 -3.37 10.49 8.61
CA ILE A 239 -4.25 9.33 8.82
C ILE A 239 -5.71 9.74 8.90
N ASN A 240 -6.03 10.81 9.62
CA ASN A 240 -7.41 11.27 9.74
C ASN A 240 -7.99 11.71 8.38
N LEU A 241 -7.20 12.37 7.53
CA LEU A 241 -7.61 12.74 6.17
C LEU A 241 -7.87 11.50 5.29
N ALA A 242 -7.02 10.47 5.38
CA ALA A 242 -7.24 9.21 4.66
C ALA A 242 -8.47 8.44 5.19
N MET A 243 -8.66 8.39 6.51
CA MET A 243 -9.76 7.68 7.16
C MET A 243 -11.14 8.28 6.87
N ARG A 244 -11.21 9.59 6.64
CA ARG A 244 -12.45 10.30 6.30
C ARG A 244 -13.11 9.82 5.03
N ASN A 245 -12.33 9.38 4.06
CA ASN A 245 -12.88 8.90 2.81
C ASN A 245 -13.54 7.53 3.01
N LYS A 246 -14.87 7.54 3.13
CA LYS A 246 -15.69 6.32 3.32
C LYS A 246 -15.50 5.30 2.19
N LYS A 247 -15.07 5.76 1.02
CA LYS A 247 -14.85 4.95 -0.17
C LYS A 247 -13.60 4.07 -0.07
N ILE A 248 -12.62 4.48 0.75
CA ILE A 248 -11.43 3.69 1.03
C ILE A 248 -11.80 2.56 2.00
N LYS A 249 -11.64 1.33 1.57
CA LYS A 249 -11.87 0.13 2.41
C LYS A 249 -10.69 -0.14 3.32
N LYS A 250 -9.45 -0.06 2.81
CA LYS A 250 -8.24 -0.31 3.59
C LYS A 250 -7.16 0.74 3.33
N ILE A 251 -6.42 1.05 4.36
CA ILE A 251 -5.23 1.91 4.34
C ILE A 251 -4.03 1.04 4.69
N VAL A 252 -3.16 0.81 3.71
CA VAL A 252 -1.92 0.06 3.89
C VAL A 252 -0.86 0.97 4.48
N VAL A 253 -0.41 0.64 5.69
CA VAL A 253 0.62 1.36 6.43
C VAL A 253 1.75 0.41 6.83
N GLY A 254 2.98 0.84 6.64
CA GLY A 254 4.18 0.14 7.09
C GLY A 254 4.92 0.97 8.13
N PHE A 255 5.70 0.31 8.97
CA PHE A 255 6.45 0.92 10.07
C PHE A 255 7.88 0.39 10.08
N SER A 256 8.83 1.22 10.49
CA SER A 256 10.24 0.88 10.55
C SER A 256 10.64 0.24 11.89
N ASN A 257 9.82 0.40 12.92
CA ASN A 257 9.98 -0.20 14.25
C ASN A 257 8.64 -0.28 14.98
N ILE A 258 8.63 -0.95 16.11
CA ILE A 258 7.42 -1.19 16.90
C ILE A 258 6.88 0.08 17.57
N ASP A 259 7.75 1.04 17.90
CA ASP A 259 7.36 2.28 18.60
C ASP A 259 6.55 3.19 17.67
N GLU A 260 6.93 3.28 16.38
CA GLU A 260 6.12 3.96 15.37
C GLU A 260 4.70 3.36 15.28
N PHE A 261 4.58 2.04 15.39
CA PHE A 261 3.28 1.39 15.36
C PHE A 261 2.48 1.65 16.63
N ILE A 262 3.12 1.66 17.79
CA ILE A 262 2.47 1.99 19.08
C ILE A 262 1.99 3.45 19.06
N GLU A 263 2.81 4.38 18.56
CA GLU A 263 2.42 5.78 18.40
C GLU A 263 1.22 5.92 17.44
N PHE A 264 1.27 5.24 16.31
CA PHE A 264 0.16 5.17 15.37
C PHE A 264 -1.15 4.68 16.03
N LEU A 265 -1.10 3.66 16.86
CA LEU A 265 -2.29 3.11 17.53
C LEU A 265 -2.90 4.08 18.56
N LYS A 266 -2.14 5.06 19.05
CA LYS A 266 -2.63 6.11 19.97
C LYS A 266 -3.38 7.25 19.27
N ILE A 267 -3.35 7.33 17.93
CA ILE A 267 -4.00 8.40 17.17
C ILE A 267 -5.50 8.43 17.45
N ARG A 268 -6.02 9.61 17.72
CA ARG A 268 -7.46 9.84 17.94
C ARG A 268 -8.14 10.31 16.67
N ALA A 269 -9.42 9.98 16.51
CA ALA A 269 -10.22 10.51 15.42
C ALA A 269 -10.41 12.02 15.56
N LYS A 270 -10.11 12.75 14.49
CA LYS A 270 -10.36 14.20 14.38
C LYS A 270 -11.38 14.47 13.27
N ASN A 271 -12.64 14.59 13.64
CA ASN A 271 -13.74 14.72 12.67
C ASN A 271 -13.77 16.07 11.93
N LYS A 272 -13.08 17.09 12.42
CA LYS A 272 -13.10 18.46 11.86
C LYS A 272 -12.01 18.73 10.81
N LEU A 273 -11.04 17.81 10.58
CA LEU A 273 -10.01 18.05 9.57
C LEU A 273 -10.62 18.04 8.15
N THR A 274 -10.39 19.07 7.39
CA THR A 274 -10.81 19.19 5.97
C THR A 274 -9.60 19.04 5.07
N VAL A 275 -9.80 18.55 3.84
CA VAL A 275 -8.73 18.51 2.85
C VAL A 275 -8.30 19.96 2.55
N PRO A 276 -7.01 20.30 2.72
CA PRO A 276 -6.54 21.67 2.49
C PRO A 276 -6.69 22.09 1.01
N LYS A 277 -7.23 23.29 0.76
CA LYS A 277 -7.43 23.83 -0.61
C LYS A 277 -6.14 23.87 -1.43
N PHE A 278 -4.99 24.19 -0.83
CA PHE A 278 -3.72 24.26 -1.54
C PHE A 278 -3.27 22.93 -2.17
N LEU A 279 -3.87 21.82 -1.76
CA LEU A 279 -3.60 20.49 -2.36
C LEU A 279 -4.34 20.29 -3.67
N THR A 280 -5.44 21.01 -3.89
CA THR A 280 -6.22 20.94 -5.14
C THR A 280 -5.65 21.84 -6.23
N ASP A 281 -4.93 22.90 -5.86
CA ASP A 281 -4.50 23.96 -6.77
C ASP A 281 -3.11 23.74 -7.40
N ASN A 282 -2.26 22.92 -6.78
CA ASN A 282 -0.85 22.70 -7.22
C ASN A 282 -0.68 21.42 -8.06
N LYS A 283 -1.30 21.35 -9.23
CA LYS A 283 -1.15 20.20 -10.14
C LYS A 283 0.13 20.18 -10.96
N LYS A 284 0.79 21.33 -11.16
CA LYS A 284 2.04 21.42 -11.96
C LYS A 284 3.22 20.87 -11.15
N ASN A 285 4.00 19.97 -11.75
CA ASN A 285 5.24 19.37 -11.20
C ASN A 285 5.12 18.46 -9.97
N ILE A 286 3.90 18.16 -9.49
CA ILE A 286 3.73 17.26 -8.33
C ILE A 286 3.96 15.78 -8.69
N ASP A 287 3.80 15.40 -9.95
CA ASP A 287 3.91 14.00 -10.39
C ASP A 287 5.27 13.37 -10.04
N LYS A 288 6.36 14.16 -10.12
CA LYS A 288 7.69 13.70 -9.73
C LYS A 288 7.82 13.52 -8.21
N LEU A 289 7.08 14.29 -7.40
CA LEU A 289 7.06 14.16 -5.95
C LEU A 289 6.27 12.93 -5.50
N ILE A 290 5.07 12.74 -6.03
CA ILE A 290 4.15 11.69 -5.55
C ILE A 290 4.44 10.31 -6.10
N ASN A 291 5.38 10.19 -7.05
CA ASN A 291 5.81 8.91 -7.58
C ASN A 291 7.28 8.63 -7.20
N PRO A 292 7.53 7.77 -6.19
CA PRO A 292 8.87 7.43 -5.72
C PRO A 292 9.82 6.83 -6.77
N TYR A 293 9.31 6.34 -7.90
CA TYR A 293 10.15 5.89 -9.01
C TYR A 293 11.05 7.03 -9.55
N HIS A 294 10.60 8.27 -9.46
CA HIS A 294 11.34 9.44 -9.92
C HIS A 294 12.36 9.97 -8.88
N TRP A 295 12.49 9.31 -7.72
CA TRP A 295 13.42 9.75 -6.68
C TRP A 295 14.80 9.10 -6.76
N LYS A 296 14.96 8.14 -7.67
CA LYS A 296 16.18 7.33 -7.82
C LYS A 296 17.22 7.98 -8.75
N THR A 297 17.32 9.30 -8.74
CA THR A 297 18.41 10.03 -9.40
C THR A 297 19.20 10.80 -8.38
#